data_ab5f9475baec73a9e7fb78e586ab99e6
#
_entry.id   ab5f9475baec73a9e7fb78e586ab99e6
#
_cell.length_a   1.000
_cell.length_b   1.000
_cell.length_c   1.000
_cell.angle_alpha   90.00
_cell.angle_beta   90.00
_cell.angle_gamma   90.00
#
_symmetry.space_group_name_H-M   'P 1'
#
loop_
_entity.id
_entity.type
_entity.pdbx_description
1 polymer ?
#
loop_
_entity_poly.entity_id
_entity_poly.type
_entity_poly.pdbx_seq_one_letter_code
_entity_poly.pdbx_strand_id
1 'polypeptide(L)'
;PNMSSMEMSIEGMGTVMKQKFDGVDGYAEQQGQKMPMSEDELAEKADEKGLFPETYLDANTLMLVSLTAIDGVDVYKLKVKEASFRYYDAATGLLVRTEKAEEAQGQQITSVKDYSDYKEVNGVLFPHEQKITAGPQVIGMAASEIVVNKGVSVEDFK
;
A
#
# COMPACT_ATOMS: atom_id res chain seq x y z
N PRO A 1 -0.39 5.13 -17.15
CA PRO A 1 0.24 6.00 -16.15
C PRO A 1 -0.18 5.55 -14.75
N ASN A 2 0.76 5.60 -13.82
CA ASN A 2 0.53 5.29 -12.44
C ASN A 2 -0.05 6.55 -11.77
N MET A 3 -1.36 6.58 -11.57
CA MET A 3 -2.05 7.70 -10.94
C MET A 3 -2.71 7.23 -9.66
N SER A 4 -2.77 8.06 -8.64
CA SER A 4 -3.45 7.74 -7.38
C SER A 4 -4.16 8.95 -6.81
N SER A 5 -5.32 8.72 -6.20
CA SER A 5 -6.06 9.71 -5.44
C SER A 5 -6.57 9.07 -4.16
N MET A 6 -6.33 9.73 -3.05
CA MET A 6 -6.83 9.33 -1.73
C MET A 6 -7.51 10.53 -1.09
N GLU A 7 -8.67 10.30 -0.51
CA GLU A 7 -9.38 11.29 0.28
C GLU A 7 -9.81 10.65 1.60
N MET A 8 -9.49 11.30 2.70
CA MET A 8 -9.89 10.89 4.05
C MET A 8 -10.86 11.91 4.62
N SER A 9 -12.03 11.44 5.01
CA SER A 9 -13.05 12.26 5.64
C SER A 9 -13.40 11.72 7.02
N ILE A 10 -13.70 12.64 7.94
CA ILE A 10 -14.18 12.31 9.29
C ILE A 10 -15.62 12.81 9.39
N GLU A 11 -16.51 11.97 9.90
CA GLU A 11 -17.90 12.31 10.10
C GLU A 11 -18.02 13.57 10.98
N GLY A 12 -18.77 14.56 10.51
CA GLY A 12 -18.93 15.85 11.16
C GLY A 12 -17.82 16.88 10.93
N MET A 13 -16.66 16.47 10.36
CA MET A 13 -15.54 17.38 10.08
C MET A 13 -15.27 17.55 8.57
N GLY A 14 -15.84 16.66 7.74
CA GLY A 14 -15.59 16.67 6.30
C GLY A 14 -14.21 16.09 5.94
N THR A 15 -13.69 16.48 4.76
CA THR A 15 -12.39 16.02 4.27
C THR A 15 -11.26 16.63 5.09
N VAL A 16 -10.48 15.77 5.74
CA VAL A 16 -9.35 16.17 6.60
C VAL A 16 -8.00 16.01 5.90
N MET A 17 -7.92 15.12 4.93
CA MET A 17 -6.72 14.88 4.11
C MET A 17 -7.11 14.47 2.71
N LYS A 18 -6.38 15.01 1.74
CA LYS A 18 -6.44 14.59 0.34
C LYS A 18 -5.02 14.44 -0.20
N GLN A 19 -4.78 13.40 -0.99
CA GLN A 19 -3.53 13.20 -1.68
C GLN A 19 -3.83 12.85 -3.13
N LYS A 20 -3.15 13.49 -4.06
CA LYS A 20 -3.26 13.21 -5.49
C LYS A 20 -1.90 13.10 -6.13
N PHE A 21 -1.79 12.19 -7.09
CA PHE A 21 -0.64 11.99 -7.94
C PHE A 21 -1.13 11.68 -9.36
N ASP A 22 -0.71 12.48 -10.34
CA ASP A 22 -1.18 12.36 -11.72
C ASP A 22 -0.27 11.50 -12.63
N GLY A 23 0.75 10.89 -12.02
CA GLY A 23 1.75 10.07 -12.71
C GLY A 23 3.08 10.79 -12.94
N VAL A 24 3.15 12.09 -12.67
CA VAL A 24 4.35 12.93 -12.78
C VAL A 24 4.51 13.81 -11.54
N ASP A 25 3.48 14.58 -11.23
CA ASP A 25 3.42 15.48 -10.07
C ASP A 25 2.35 15.06 -9.08
N GLY A 26 2.46 15.54 -7.87
CA GLY A 26 1.47 15.26 -6.84
C GLY A 26 1.48 16.27 -5.71
N TYR A 27 0.42 16.23 -4.92
CA TYR A 27 0.28 17.05 -3.73
C TYR A 27 -0.45 16.31 -2.60
N ALA A 28 -0.17 16.72 -1.38
CA ALA A 28 -0.99 16.43 -0.21
C ALA A 28 -1.71 17.71 0.21
N GLU A 29 -2.97 17.58 0.60
CA GLU A 29 -3.76 18.68 1.17
C GLU A 29 -4.24 18.26 2.56
N GLN A 30 -3.95 19.07 3.55
CA GLN A 30 -4.39 18.86 4.93
C GLN A 30 -5.01 20.15 5.45
N GLN A 31 -6.24 20.07 5.96
CA GLN A 31 -6.98 21.22 6.46
C GLN A 31 -7.05 22.42 5.48
N GLY A 32 -7.16 22.12 4.19
CA GLY A 32 -7.22 23.12 3.11
C GLY A 32 -5.86 23.69 2.68
N GLN A 33 -4.75 23.26 3.27
CA GLN A 33 -3.41 23.64 2.84
C GLN A 33 -2.84 22.60 1.88
N LYS A 34 -2.57 23.01 0.65
CA LYS A 34 -1.88 22.20 -0.35
C LYS A 34 -0.37 22.29 -0.18
N MET A 35 0.27 21.13 -0.11
CA MET A 35 1.73 20.98 -0.09
C MET A 35 2.12 20.08 -1.27
N PRO A 36 3.03 20.52 -2.15
CA PRO A 36 3.53 19.67 -3.21
C PRO A 36 4.29 18.48 -2.58
N MET A 37 4.24 17.33 -3.25
CA MET A 37 5.08 16.19 -2.88
C MET A 37 6.56 16.54 -3.08
N SER A 38 7.40 16.02 -2.21
CA SER A 38 8.85 16.11 -2.36
C SER A 38 9.35 15.23 -3.51
N GLU A 39 10.57 15.48 -3.98
CA GLU A 39 11.20 14.66 -5.02
C GLU A 39 11.27 13.17 -4.63
N ASP A 40 11.57 12.88 -3.36
CA ASP A 40 11.63 11.52 -2.84
C ASP A 40 10.25 10.84 -2.86
N GLU A 41 9.18 11.55 -2.45
CA GLU A 41 7.80 11.03 -2.51
C GLU A 41 7.35 10.78 -3.95
N LEU A 42 7.69 11.69 -4.87
CA LEU A 42 7.39 11.52 -6.30
C LEU A 42 8.13 10.32 -6.88
N ALA A 43 9.41 10.13 -6.54
CA ALA A 43 10.20 8.99 -6.98
C ALA A 43 9.62 7.67 -6.44
N GLU A 44 9.19 7.64 -5.17
CA GLU A 44 8.56 6.48 -4.57
C GLU A 44 7.22 6.13 -5.26
N LYS A 45 6.40 7.14 -5.55
CA LYS A 45 5.15 6.98 -6.31
C LYS A 45 5.37 6.53 -7.74
N ALA A 46 6.40 7.02 -8.42
CA ALA A 46 6.76 6.60 -9.77
C ALA A 46 7.23 5.14 -9.84
N ASP A 47 7.86 4.64 -8.77
CA ASP A 47 8.27 3.24 -8.65
C ASP A 47 7.08 2.28 -8.41
N GLU A 48 5.95 2.77 -7.93
CA GLU A 48 4.71 2.01 -7.77
C GLU A 48 4.02 1.80 -9.13
N LYS A 49 4.46 0.79 -9.92
CA LYS A 49 4.00 0.58 -11.30
C LYS A 49 2.59 -0.01 -11.46
N GLY A 50 1.84 -0.19 -10.39
CA GLY A 50 0.47 -0.72 -10.43
C GLY A 50 0.03 -1.39 -9.14
N LEU A 51 -1.23 -1.83 -9.12
CA LEU A 51 -1.88 -2.44 -7.95
C LEU A 51 -1.25 -3.78 -7.53
N PHE A 52 -0.65 -4.50 -8.49
CA PHE A 52 -0.06 -5.82 -8.25
C PHE A 52 1.44 -5.76 -8.54
N PRO A 53 2.26 -5.42 -7.55
CA PRO A 53 3.72 -5.38 -7.70
C PRO A 53 4.33 -6.67 -8.25
N GLU A 54 3.70 -7.80 -7.98
CA GLU A 54 4.12 -9.13 -8.47
C GLU A 54 4.22 -9.20 -9.99
N THR A 55 3.47 -8.37 -10.72
CA THR A 55 3.47 -8.34 -12.18
C THR A 55 4.70 -7.67 -12.79
N TYR A 56 5.46 -6.90 -12.00
CA TYR A 56 6.64 -6.17 -12.46
C TYR A 56 7.88 -6.34 -11.55
N LEU A 57 7.77 -7.11 -10.48
CA LEU A 57 8.93 -7.52 -9.70
C LEU A 57 9.79 -8.48 -10.54
N ASP A 58 11.09 -8.18 -10.64
CA ASP A 58 12.02 -9.08 -11.31
C ASP A 58 12.27 -10.30 -10.41
N ALA A 59 11.87 -11.49 -10.90
CA ALA A 59 12.06 -12.75 -10.20
C ALA A 59 13.54 -13.03 -9.86
N ASN A 60 14.50 -12.47 -10.62
CA ASN A 60 15.93 -12.62 -10.35
C ASN A 60 16.41 -11.76 -9.17
N THR A 61 15.66 -10.73 -8.79
CA THR A 61 15.97 -9.86 -7.66
C THR A 61 15.23 -10.27 -6.39
N LEU A 62 14.21 -11.12 -6.51
CA LEU A 62 13.48 -11.65 -5.37
C LEU A 62 14.29 -12.72 -4.66
N MET A 63 14.40 -12.61 -3.37
CA MET A 63 15.06 -13.61 -2.54
C MET A 63 14.05 -14.26 -1.60
N LEU A 64 13.84 -15.56 -1.74
CA LEU A 64 13.15 -16.34 -0.73
C LEU A 64 14.06 -16.42 0.52
N VAL A 65 13.61 -15.82 1.61
CA VAL A 65 14.37 -15.78 2.87
C VAL A 65 14.08 -17.02 3.71
N SER A 66 12.79 -17.36 3.88
CA SER A 66 12.38 -18.49 4.72
C SER A 66 10.92 -18.87 4.46
N LEU A 67 10.59 -20.09 4.87
CA LEU A 67 9.23 -20.47 5.24
C LEU A 67 9.10 -20.21 6.75
N THR A 68 8.10 -19.48 7.18
CA THR A 68 7.84 -19.13 8.58
C THR A 68 6.34 -19.15 8.85
N ALA A 69 5.89 -18.79 10.05
CA ALA A 69 4.48 -18.72 10.37
C ALA A 69 4.09 -17.34 10.88
N ILE A 70 2.90 -16.86 10.48
CA ILE A 70 2.23 -15.68 11.02
C ILE A 70 0.87 -16.14 11.55
N ASP A 71 0.63 -15.92 12.84
CA ASP A 71 -0.62 -16.31 13.51
C ASP A 71 -1.05 -17.78 13.26
N GLY A 72 -0.05 -18.68 13.13
CA GLY A 72 -0.25 -20.11 12.89
C GLY A 72 -0.45 -20.50 11.41
N VAL A 73 -0.35 -19.55 10.48
CA VAL A 73 -0.40 -19.78 9.03
C VAL A 73 1.01 -19.80 8.47
N ASP A 74 1.36 -20.87 7.74
CA ASP A 74 2.63 -20.97 7.05
C ASP A 74 2.73 -19.95 5.90
N VAL A 75 3.82 -19.20 5.86
CA VAL A 75 4.03 -18.14 4.88
C VAL A 75 5.44 -18.18 4.28
N TYR A 76 5.56 -17.88 3.00
CA TYR A 76 6.83 -17.59 2.34
C TYR A 76 7.23 -16.15 2.59
N LYS A 77 8.38 -15.92 3.23
CA LYS A 77 8.99 -14.60 3.39
C LYS A 77 9.93 -14.31 2.23
N LEU A 78 9.63 -13.28 1.45
CA LEU A 78 10.47 -12.81 0.35
C LEU A 78 11.05 -11.44 0.67
N LYS A 79 12.36 -11.27 0.39
CA LYS A 79 13.00 -9.96 0.35
C LYS A 79 12.82 -9.36 -1.04
N VAL A 80 12.26 -8.14 -1.12
CA VAL A 80 11.99 -7.46 -2.40
C VAL A 80 12.92 -6.28 -2.63
N LYS A 81 13.34 -5.60 -1.56
CA LYS A 81 14.35 -4.53 -1.55
C LYS A 81 15.11 -4.61 -0.21
N GLU A 82 16.12 -3.77 -0.03
CA GLU A 82 16.78 -3.64 1.27
C GLU A 82 15.74 -3.24 2.33
N ALA A 83 15.75 -3.95 3.46
CA ALA A 83 14.82 -3.75 4.58
C ALA A 83 13.32 -3.79 4.22
N SER A 84 12.95 -4.44 3.08
CA SER A 84 11.58 -4.58 2.62
C SER A 84 11.25 -6.04 2.32
N PHE A 85 10.18 -6.54 2.96
CA PHE A 85 9.76 -7.93 2.88
C PHE A 85 8.29 -8.06 2.53
N ARG A 86 7.95 -9.16 1.86
CA ARG A 86 6.58 -9.60 1.57
C ARG A 86 6.37 -11.01 2.06
N TYR A 87 5.18 -11.28 2.57
CA TYR A 87 4.81 -12.58 3.12
C TYR A 87 3.57 -13.09 2.39
N TYR A 88 3.70 -14.26 1.81
CA TYR A 88 2.63 -14.89 1.05
C TYR A 88 2.20 -16.17 1.75
N ASP A 89 0.91 -16.35 1.96
CA ASP A 89 0.32 -17.59 2.46
C ASP A 89 0.79 -18.77 1.60
N ALA A 90 1.34 -19.81 2.23
CA ALA A 90 1.96 -20.92 1.50
C ALA A 90 0.94 -21.82 0.79
N ALA A 91 -0.32 -21.82 1.23
CA ALA A 91 -1.38 -22.63 0.66
C ALA A 91 -2.12 -21.91 -0.48
N THR A 92 -2.35 -20.60 -0.34
CA THR A 92 -3.18 -19.83 -1.27
C THR A 92 -2.37 -18.93 -2.22
N GLY A 93 -1.13 -18.60 -1.86
CA GLY A 93 -0.29 -17.63 -2.57
C GLY A 93 -0.70 -16.16 -2.35
N LEU A 94 -1.68 -15.89 -1.51
CA LEU A 94 -2.13 -14.52 -1.25
C LEU A 94 -1.12 -13.76 -0.38
N LEU A 95 -0.93 -12.48 -0.67
CA LEU A 95 -0.13 -11.58 0.14
C LEU A 95 -0.83 -11.35 1.49
N VAL A 96 -0.20 -11.71 2.60
CA VAL A 96 -0.79 -11.54 3.94
C VAL A 96 -0.12 -10.45 4.75
N ARG A 97 1.15 -10.10 4.43
CA ARG A 97 1.88 -9.04 5.12
C ARG A 97 2.94 -8.39 4.24
N THR A 98 3.16 -7.10 4.44
CA THR A 98 4.37 -6.41 4.01
C THR A 98 5.07 -5.77 5.21
N GLU A 99 6.39 -5.77 5.20
CA GLU A 99 7.23 -5.07 6.18
C GLU A 99 8.20 -4.16 5.44
N LYS A 100 8.34 -2.92 5.92
CA LYS A 100 9.32 -1.96 5.42
C LYS A 100 9.95 -1.26 6.63
N ALA A 101 11.28 -1.33 6.73
CA ALA A 101 11.99 -0.52 7.71
C ALA A 101 12.43 0.78 7.04
N GLU A 102 12.12 1.89 7.67
CA GLU A 102 12.41 3.25 7.22
C GLU A 102 13.07 4.04 8.34
N GLU A 103 13.91 4.98 7.97
CA GLU A 103 14.45 5.94 8.92
C GLU A 103 13.53 7.17 8.96
N ALA A 104 12.92 7.43 10.11
CA ALA A 104 12.11 8.62 10.34
C ALA A 104 12.63 9.34 11.57
N GLN A 105 12.95 10.64 11.43
CA GLN A 105 13.45 11.49 12.51
C GLN A 105 14.69 10.93 13.23
N GLY A 106 15.60 10.26 12.48
CA GLY A 106 16.80 9.63 13.03
C GLY A 106 16.55 8.34 13.80
N GLN A 107 15.35 7.78 13.70
CA GLN A 107 15.01 6.48 14.30
C GLN A 107 14.55 5.50 13.22
N GLN A 108 14.99 4.26 13.34
CA GLN A 108 14.54 3.19 12.46
C GLN A 108 13.15 2.71 12.91
N ILE A 109 12.15 2.92 12.06
CA ILE A 109 10.76 2.50 12.30
C ILE A 109 10.44 1.38 11.31
N THR A 110 9.90 0.28 11.82
CA THR A 110 9.35 -0.78 10.97
C THR A 110 7.85 -0.55 10.81
N SER A 111 7.42 -0.36 9.57
CA SER A 111 6.02 -0.34 9.19
C SER A 111 5.62 -1.74 8.74
N VAL A 112 4.54 -2.25 9.33
CA VAL A 112 3.93 -3.55 9.01
C VAL A 112 2.54 -3.29 8.49
N LYS A 113 2.20 -3.87 7.34
CA LYS A 113 0.85 -3.84 6.81
C LYS A 113 0.35 -5.27 6.63
N ASP A 114 -0.69 -5.64 7.35
CA ASP A 114 -1.40 -6.91 7.23
C ASP A 114 -2.58 -6.78 6.27
N TYR A 115 -2.87 -7.84 5.51
CA TYR A 115 -3.95 -7.92 4.54
C TYR A 115 -4.83 -9.12 4.86
N SER A 116 -6.14 -8.91 4.88
CA SER A 116 -7.13 -9.96 5.18
C SER A 116 -8.45 -9.74 4.44
N ASP A 117 -9.41 -10.62 4.67
CA ASP A 117 -10.76 -10.58 4.08
C ASP A 117 -10.72 -10.46 2.55
N TYR A 118 -9.99 -11.38 1.90
CA TYR A 118 -9.91 -11.42 0.44
C TYR A 118 -11.23 -11.82 -0.20
N LYS A 119 -11.75 -10.98 -1.09
CA LYS A 119 -12.97 -11.22 -1.86
C LYS A 119 -12.71 -11.01 -3.35
N GLU A 120 -13.42 -11.77 -4.17
CA GLU A 120 -13.33 -11.66 -5.61
C GLU A 120 -14.08 -10.45 -6.14
N VAL A 121 -13.41 -9.63 -6.96
CA VAL A 121 -14.01 -8.54 -7.71
C VAL A 121 -13.58 -8.67 -9.17
N ASN A 122 -14.50 -8.94 -10.06
CA ASN A 122 -14.25 -9.14 -11.50
C ASN A 122 -13.14 -10.19 -11.80
N GLY A 123 -13.13 -11.30 -11.08
CA GLY A 123 -12.17 -12.39 -11.29
C GLY A 123 -10.81 -12.18 -10.61
N VAL A 124 -10.65 -11.12 -9.82
CA VAL A 124 -9.42 -10.82 -9.10
C VAL A 124 -9.69 -10.74 -7.60
N LEU A 125 -8.84 -11.35 -6.79
CA LEU A 125 -8.93 -11.31 -5.34
C LEU A 125 -8.31 -10.02 -4.78
N PHE A 126 -9.10 -9.22 -4.05
CA PHE A 126 -8.65 -8.01 -3.35
C PHE A 126 -8.83 -8.16 -1.84
N PRO A 127 -7.85 -7.73 -1.03
CA PRO A 127 -8.03 -7.64 0.41
C PRO A 127 -9.03 -6.53 0.75
N HIS A 128 -10.04 -6.85 1.54
CA HIS A 128 -11.03 -5.89 2.02
C HIS A 128 -10.69 -5.34 3.39
N GLU A 129 -9.77 -5.96 4.09
CA GLU A 129 -9.25 -5.45 5.35
C GLU A 129 -7.73 -5.26 5.28
N GLN A 130 -7.27 -4.15 5.82
CA GLN A 130 -5.86 -3.83 5.98
C GLN A 130 -5.61 -3.28 7.38
N LYS A 131 -4.51 -3.68 8.00
CA LYS A 131 -4.06 -3.16 9.28
C LYS A 131 -2.62 -2.68 9.14
N ILE A 132 -2.39 -1.40 9.40
CA ILE A 132 -1.06 -0.79 9.37
C ILE A 132 -0.60 -0.58 10.80
N THR A 133 0.62 -1.06 11.10
CA THR A 133 1.28 -0.84 12.38
C THR A 133 2.62 -0.14 12.12
N ALA A 134 2.82 1.03 12.69
CA ALA A 134 4.06 1.80 12.59
C ALA A 134 4.42 2.36 13.98
N GLY A 135 5.42 1.77 14.62
CA GLY A 135 5.73 2.06 16.01
C GLY A 135 4.51 1.84 16.93
N PRO A 136 4.09 2.84 17.71
CA PRO A 136 2.94 2.72 18.61
C PRO A 136 1.58 2.90 17.90
N GLN A 137 1.57 3.30 16.64
CA GLN A 137 0.35 3.58 15.89
C GLN A 137 -0.18 2.33 15.20
N VAL A 138 -1.48 2.10 15.32
CA VAL A 138 -2.21 1.03 14.64
C VAL A 138 -3.42 1.62 13.96
N ILE A 139 -3.52 1.42 12.64
CA ILE A 139 -4.63 1.90 11.82
C ILE A 139 -5.25 0.70 11.13
N GLY A 140 -6.54 0.46 11.38
CA GLY A 140 -7.35 -0.51 10.66
C GLY A 140 -8.13 0.18 9.54
N MET A 141 -8.19 -0.43 8.38
CA MET A 141 -8.98 0.01 7.23
C MET A 141 -9.80 -1.15 6.71
N ALA A 142 -11.08 -0.88 6.41
CA ALA A 142 -11.96 -1.84 5.76
C ALA A 142 -12.56 -1.20 4.50
N ALA A 143 -12.45 -1.90 3.36
CA ALA A 143 -13.08 -1.47 2.13
C ALA A 143 -14.54 -1.89 2.12
N SER A 144 -15.45 -0.92 2.09
CA SER A 144 -16.89 -1.19 1.92
C SER A 144 -17.22 -1.59 0.48
N GLU A 145 -16.50 -1.05 -0.48
CA GLU A 145 -16.68 -1.33 -1.91
C GLU A 145 -15.34 -1.22 -2.65
N ILE A 146 -15.12 -2.12 -3.60
CA ILE A 146 -14.03 -2.05 -4.57
C ILE A 146 -14.65 -2.10 -5.97
N VAL A 147 -14.35 -1.09 -6.78
CA VAL A 147 -14.84 -0.96 -8.15
C VAL A 147 -13.68 -0.97 -9.12
N VAL A 148 -13.75 -1.83 -10.15
CA VAL A 148 -12.68 -1.99 -11.13
C VAL A 148 -13.15 -1.44 -12.48
N ASN A 149 -12.30 -0.58 -13.09
CA ASN A 149 -12.52 0.01 -14.43
C ASN A 149 -13.80 0.86 -14.56
N LYS A 150 -14.29 1.44 -13.47
CA LYS A 150 -15.46 2.31 -13.44
C LYS A 150 -15.29 3.42 -12.40
N GLY A 151 -16.02 4.53 -12.59
CA GLY A 151 -16.18 5.58 -11.58
C GLY A 151 -15.02 6.56 -11.45
N VAL A 152 -13.96 6.43 -12.25
CA VAL A 152 -12.82 7.34 -12.25
C VAL A 152 -12.45 7.82 -13.64
N SER A 153 -11.98 9.05 -13.74
CA SER A 153 -11.46 9.70 -14.94
C SER A 153 -10.08 10.30 -14.66
N VAL A 154 -9.36 10.69 -15.70
CA VAL A 154 -8.03 11.33 -15.52
C VAL A 154 -8.11 12.62 -14.70
N GLU A 155 -9.23 13.33 -14.76
CA GLU A 155 -9.44 14.58 -14.02
C GLU A 155 -9.50 14.35 -12.48
N ASP A 156 -9.84 13.17 -12.04
CA ASP A 156 -9.91 12.84 -10.61
C ASP A 156 -8.54 12.79 -9.95
N PHE A 157 -7.48 12.69 -10.75
CA PHE A 157 -6.10 12.59 -10.30
C PHE A 157 -5.29 13.91 -10.39
N LYS A 158 -5.90 14.98 -10.90
CA LYS A 158 -5.28 16.31 -11.04
C LYS A 158 -5.53 17.24 -9.86
#